data_5f49f9b1f054df59a1044087f2296c6f
#
_entry.id   5f49f9b1f054df59a1044087f2296c6f
#
_cell.length_a   1.000
_cell.length_b   1.000
_cell.length_c   1.000
_cell.angle_alpha   90.00
_cell.angle_beta   90.00
_cell.angle_gamma   90.00
#
_symmetry.space_group_name_H-M   'P 1'
#
loop_
_entity.id
_entity.type
_entity.pdbx_description
1 polymer ?
#
loop_
_entity_poly.entity_id
_entity_poly.type
_entity_poly.pdbx_seq_one_letter_code
_entity_poly.pdbx_strand_id
1 'polypeptide(L)'
;MSAWEAKQINNGLVYVTPEISDSYVPQMLNLQATGAIDFKKGCYTGQEIVARMQYLGKLKRHLLIGQASSPIALKVGQQIDATKRKNVGRITSVASTGGNNYEFTAVINRTEAQEDTLNLHEQDGAIINLVPLPYEIDPQVFERIKL
;
A
#
# COMPACT_ATOMS: atom_id res chain seq x y z
N MET A 1 13.51 -6.16 -15.55
CA MET A 1 12.13 -5.83 -15.09
C MET A 1 11.17 -5.91 -16.25
N SER A 2 10.03 -6.50 -16.06
CA SER A 2 9.02 -6.54 -17.11
C SER A 2 8.20 -5.25 -17.15
N ALA A 3 7.84 -4.79 -18.36
CA ALA A 3 6.91 -3.67 -18.55
C ALA A 3 5.55 -3.91 -17.84
N TRP A 4 5.22 -5.17 -17.61
CA TRP A 4 4.02 -5.59 -16.92
C TRP A 4 4.05 -5.22 -15.42
N GLU A 5 5.17 -5.44 -14.71
CA GLU A 5 5.31 -5.08 -13.31
C GLU A 5 5.18 -3.57 -13.10
N ALA A 6 5.85 -2.77 -13.92
CA ALA A 6 5.72 -1.32 -13.89
C ALA A 6 4.26 -0.88 -14.13
N LYS A 7 3.56 -1.52 -15.06
CA LYS A 7 2.15 -1.23 -15.35
C LYS A 7 1.24 -1.58 -14.16
N GLN A 8 1.50 -2.68 -13.47
CA GLN A 8 0.72 -3.04 -12.28
C GLN A 8 0.90 -2.01 -11.16
N ILE A 9 2.14 -1.57 -10.91
CA ILE A 9 2.44 -0.53 -9.92
C ILE A 9 1.71 0.76 -10.28
N ASN A 10 1.80 1.22 -11.52
CA ASN A 10 1.14 2.44 -11.99
C ASN A 10 -0.39 2.37 -11.93
N ASN A 11 -0.96 1.18 -11.99
CA ASN A 11 -2.38 0.94 -11.81
C ASN A 11 -2.79 0.78 -10.34
N GLY A 12 -1.86 0.91 -9.40
CA GLY A 12 -2.13 0.74 -7.96
C GLY A 12 -2.55 -0.67 -7.60
N LEU A 13 -2.07 -1.66 -8.34
CA LEU A 13 -2.35 -3.07 -8.13
C LEU A 13 -1.16 -3.77 -7.48
N VAL A 14 -1.44 -4.79 -6.69
CA VAL A 14 -0.41 -5.60 -6.03
C VAL A 14 -0.72 -7.09 -6.19
N TYR A 15 0.32 -7.87 -6.37
CA TYR A 15 0.26 -9.33 -6.28
C TYR A 15 0.72 -9.78 -4.91
N VAL A 16 0.01 -10.74 -4.34
CA VAL A 16 0.40 -11.35 -3.09
C VAL A 16 1.59 -12.27 -3.34
N THR A 17 2.73 -11.90 -2.79
CA THR A 17 3.96 -12.70 -2.79
C THR A 17 4.15 -13.36 -1.42
N PRO A 18 5.04 -14.35 -1.27
CA PRO A 18 5.32 -14.95 0.04
C PRO A 18 5.67 -13.93 1.13
N GLU A 19 6.36 -12.85 0.78
CA GLU A 19 6.82 -11.82 1.72
C GLU A 19 5.67 -11.01 2.32
N ILE A 20 4.54 -10.90 1.62
CA ILE A 20 3.36 -10.14 2.07
C ILE A 20 2.13 -11.01 2.30
N SER A 21 2.25 -12.33 2.10
CA SER A 21 1.16 -13.27 2.36
C SER A 21 0.70 -13.17 3.81
N ASP A 22 -0.61 -13.18 4.01
CA ASP A 22 -1.28 -13.09 5.33
C ASP A 22 -0.95 -11.83 6.14
N SER A 23 -0.30 -10.83 5.54
CA SER A 23 0.12 -9.62 6.24
C SER A 23 -0.94 -8.51 6.24
N TYR A 24 -1.88 -8.55 5.30
CA TYR A 24 -2.83 -7.46 5.07
C TYR A 24 -4.25 -7.96 4.85
N VAL A 25 -5.22 -7.22 5.38
CA VAL A 25 -6.62 -7.41 4.97
C VAL A 25 -6.82 -6.84 3.55
N PRO A 26 -7.76 -7.39 2.76
CA PRO A 26 -7.95 -6.95 1.36
C PRO A 26 -8.17 -5.45 1.19
N GLN A 27 -8.83 -4.77 2.13
CA GLN A 27 -9.04 -3.33 2.07
C GLN A 27 -7.74 -2.51 2.20
N MET A 28 -6.73 -3.02 2.89
CA MET A 28 -5.41 -2.38 2.95
C MET A 28 -4.71 -2.38 1.58
N LEU A 29 -5.05 -3.32 0.71
CA LEU A 29 -4.54 -3.42 -0.65
C LEU A 29 -5.44 -2.71 -1.68
N ASN A 30 -6.41 -1.93 -1.22
CA ASN A 30 -7.37 -1.20 -2.04
C ASN A 30 -8.24 -2.10 -2.95
N LEU A 31 -8.40 -3.37 -2.63
CA LEU A 31 -9.13 -4.32 -3.46
C LEU A 31 -10.63 -3.98 -3.58
N GLN A 32 -11.21 -3.30 -2.59
CA GLN A 32 -12.57 -2.79 -2.69
C GLN A 32 -12.70 -1.66 -3.74
N ALA A 33 -11.67 -0.81 -3.88
CA ALA A 33 -11.66 0.30 -4.82
C ALA A 33 -11.45 -0.18 -6.26
N THR A 34 -10.75 -1.30 -6.45
CA THR A 34 -10.50 -1.89 -7.77
C THR A 34 -11.60 -2.86 -8.23
N GLY A 35 -12.63 -3.08 -7.42
CA GLY A 35 -13.71 -4.01 -7.71
C GLY A 35 -13.36 -5.49 -7.54
N ALA A 36 -12.20 -5.78 -6.96
CA ALA A 36 -11.77 -7.17 -6.72
C ALA A 36 -12.51 -7.85 -5.57
N ILE A 37 -13.17 -7.06 -4.71
CA ILE A 37 -14.01 -7.57 -3.62
C ILE A 37 -15.47 -7.22 -3.90
N ASP A 38 -16.34 -8.22 -3.75
CA ASP A 38 -17.78 -8.04 -3.80
C ASP A 38 -18.40 -8.45 -2.46
N PHE A 39 -18.92 -7.48 -1.72
CA PHE A 39 -19.56 -7.70 -0.42
C PHE A 39 -20.94 -8.35 -0.52
N LYS A 40 -21.51 -8.45 -1.71
CA LYS A 40 -22.82 -9.04 -1.97
C LYS A 40 -22.78 -10.47 -2.46
N LYS A 41 -21.58 -11.00 -2.73
CA LYS A 41 -21.38 -12.40 -3.11
C LYS A 41 -21.64 -13.35 -1.94
N GLY A 42 -21.87 -14.63 -2.29
CA GLY A 42 -21.99 -15.71 -1.32
C GLY A 42 -20.75 -15.90 -0.44
N CYS A 43 -20.86 -16.77 0.55
CA CYS A 43 -19.83 -16.97 1.57
C CYS A 43 -18.49 -17.43 1.02
N TYR A 44 -17.39 -16.90 1.57
CA TYR A 44 -16.02 -17.30 1.30
C TYR A 44 -15.19 -17.26 2.59
N THR A 45 -14.07 -17.97 2.60
CA THR A 45 -13.16 -18.01 3.76
C THR A 45 -12.61 -16.61 4.06
N GLY A 46 -12.70 -16.18 5.32
CA GLY A 46 -12.23 -14.86 5.76
C GLY A 46 -13.24 -13.73 5.55
N GLN A 47 -14.42 -14.00 5.01
CA GLN A 47 -15.46 -12.99 4.76
C GLN A 47 -15.83 -12.18 6.00
N GLU A 48 -15.83 -12.78 7.19
CA GLU A 48 -16.17 -12.10 8.44
C GLU A 48 -15.23 -10.93 8.73
N ILE A 49 -13.92 -11.11 8.53
CA ILE A 49 -12.92 -10.08 8.77
C ILE A 49 -13.07 -8.95 7.75
N VAL A 50 -13.26 -9.29 6.48
CA VAL A 50 -13.42 -8.33 5.38
C VAL A 50 -14.71 -7.52 5.58
N ALA A 51 -15.83 -8.17 5.89
CA ALA A 51 -17.10 -7.52 6.14
C ALA A 51 -17.05 -6.63 7.39
N ARG A 52 -16.43 -7.10 8.47
CA ARG A 52 -16.25 -6.30 9.70
C ARG A 52 -15.45 -5.03 9.43
N MET A 53 -14.36 -5.11 8.67
CA MET A 53 -13.56 -3.94 8.29
C MET A 53 -14.38 -2.95 7.47
N GLN A 54 -15.19 -3.43 6.54
CA GLN A 54 -16.04 -2.60 5.68
C GLN A 54 -17.13 -1.87 6.47
N TYR A 55 -17.80 -2.54 7.41
CA TYR A 55 -18.96 -1.98 8.10
C TYR A 55 -18.66 -1.42 9.49
N LEU A 56 -17.66 -1.91 10.18
CA LEU A 56 -17.39 -1.55 11.57
C LEU A 56 -15.96 -1.04 11.80
N GLY A 57 -15.06 -1.27 10.84
CA GLY A 57 -13.66 -0.94 10.97
C GLY A 57 -13.33 0.48 10.55
N LYS A 58 -12.19 0.96 11.04
CA LYS A 58 -11.50 2.15 10.54
C LYS A 58 -10.19 1.73 9.91
N LEU A 59 -10.06 1.93 8.61
CA LEU A 59 -8.83 1.61 7.89
C LEU A 59 -7.76 2.66 8.21
N LYS A 60 -6.67 2.23 8.84
CA LYS A 60 -5.55 3.10 9.20
C LYS A 60 -4.42 3.09 8.17
N ARG A 61 -4.32 2.02 7.41
CA ARG A 61 -3.27 1.79 6.40
C ARG A 61 -3.91 1.41 5.08
N HIS A 62 -3.33 1.87 3.99
CA HIS A 62 -3.76 1.46 2.66
C HIS A 62 -2.61 1.53 1.66
N LEU A 63 -2.81 0.91 0.51
CA LEU A 63 -1.84 0.90 -0.57
C LEU A 63 -1.69 2.28 -1.20
N LEU A 64 -0.45 2.70 -1.35
CA LEU A 64 -0.05 3.93 -2.05
C LEU A 64 1.03 3.60 -3.08
N ILE A 65 1.19 4.48 -4.05
CA ILE A 65 2.26 4.42 -5.05
C ILE A 65 3.33 5.41 -4.63
N GLY A 66 4.58 4.97 -4.60
CA GLY A 66 5.72 5.81 -4.28
C GLY A 66 6.82 5.73 -5.31
N GLN A 67 7.65 6.76 -5.31
CA GLN A 67 8.88 6.84 -6.10
C GLN A 67 10.03 7.22 -5.17
N ALA A 68 11.19 6.64 -5.39
CA ALA A 68 12.40 6.96 -4.65
C ALA A 68 13.65 6.71 -5.50
N SER A 69 14.72 7.42 -5.17
CA SER A 69 16.06 7.14 -5.68
C SER A 69 16.92 6.52 -4.61
N SER A 70 17.59 5.42 -4.91
CA SER A 70 18.45 4.72 -3.97
C SER A 70 19.58 4.02 -4.70
N PRO A 71 20.84 4.12 -4.21
CA PRO A 71 21.94 3.34 -4.75
C PRO A 71 21.86 1.85 -4.45
N ILE A 72 21.02 1.48 -3.49
CA ILE A 72 20.78 0.10 -3.10
C ILE A 72 19.41 -0.33 -3.63
N ALA A 73 19.33 -1.54 -4.19
CA ALA A 73 18.08 -2.06 -4.72
C ALA A 73 17.00 -2.17 -3.66
N LEU A 74 15.81 -1.65 -3.96
CA LEU A 74 14.64 -1.79 -3.10
C LEU A 74 14.11 -3.22 -3.15
N LYS A 75 13.49 -3.65 -2.07
CA LYS A 75 12.94 -5.02 -1.93
C LYS A 75 11.52 -4.99 -1.40
N VAL A 76 10.73 -5.97 -1.83
CA VAL A 76 9.43 -6.27 -1.21
C VAL A 76 9.63 -6.57 0.27
N GLY A 77 8.76 -6.04 1.13
CA GLY A 77 8.86 -6.16 2.58
C GLY A 77 9.73 -5.11 3.26
N GLN A 78 10.44 -4.28 2.50
CA GLN A 78 11.28 -3.22 3.07
C GLN A 78 10.46 -2.22 3.85
N GLN A 79 10.96 -1.85 5.04
CA GLN A 79 10.33 -0.92 5.95
C GLN A 79 10.38 0.52 5.43
N ILE A 80 9.31 1.25 5.65
CA ILE A 80 9.21 2.69 5.44
C ILE A 80 9.07 3.37 6.80
N ASP A 81 9.84 4.43 6.99
CA ASP A 81 9.79 5.27 8.18
C ASP A 81 9.26 6.66 7.83
N ALA A 82 8.68 7.33 8.81
CA ALA A 82 8.39 8.76 8.77
C ALA A 82 9.36 9.52 9.68
N THR A 83 9.46 10.81 9.52
CA THR A 83 10.36 11.65 10.34
C THR A 83 10.09 11.49 11.83
N LYS A 84 8.81 11.45 12.20
CA LYS A 84 8.36 11.37 13.59
C LYS A 84 8.14 9.96 14.11
N ARG A 85 8.07 8.97 13.23
CA ARG A 85 7.70 7.60 13.60
C ARG A 85 8.37 6.57 12.70
N LYS A 86 8.86 5.49 13.33
CA LYS A 86 9.43 4.34 12.62
C LYS A 86 8.34 3.35 12.22
N ASN A 87 8.62 2.56 11.18
CA ASN A 87 7.78 1.45 10.73
C ASN A 87 6.33 1.86 10.43
N VAL A 88 6.17 2.88 9.60
CA VAL A 88 4.86 3.39 9.19
C VAL A 88 4.31 2.70 7.94
N GLY A 89 5.14 1.91 7.27
CA GLY A 89 4.74 1.18 6.07
C GLY A 89 5.75 0.15 5.61
N ARG A 90 5.35 -0.64 4.60
CA ARG A 90 6.21 -1.63 3.93
C ARG A 90 5.93 -1.68 2.45
N ILE A 91 6.99 -1.88 1.67
CA ILE A 91 6.92 -2.06 0.22
C ILE A 91 6.25 -3.39 -0.10
N THR A 92 5.28 -3.37 -1.00
CA THR A 92 4.52 -4.54 -1.45
C THR A 92 4.88 -5.00 -2.86
N SER A 93 5.33 -4.09 -3.72
CA SER A 93 5.92 -4.41 -5.02
C SER A 93 6.87 -3.31 -5.45
N VAL A 94 7.87 -3.62 -6.23
CA VAL A 94 8.90 -2.67 -6.65
C VAL A 94 9.33 -2.91 -8.09
N ALA A 95 9.61 -1.81 -8.79
CA ALA A 95 10.10 -1.81 -10.16
C ALA A 95 11.19 -0.76 -10.33
N SER A 96 12.29 -1.11 -10.98
CA SER A 96 13.31 -0.15 -11.39
C SER A 96 12.84 0.61 -12.64
N THR A 97 12.99 1.92 -12.63
CA THR A 97 12.66 2.79 -13.79
C THR A 97 13.89 3.28 -14.54
N GLY A 98 15.06 2.80 -14.13
CA GLY A 98 16.35 3.15 -14.73
C GLY A 98 17.30 3.81 -13.75
N GLY A 99 18.58 3.48 -13.82
CA GLY A 99 19.58 3.95 -12.87
C GLY A 99 19.23 3.55 -11.43
N ASN A 100 19.27 4.52 -10.54
CA ASN A 100 18.92 4.34 -9.12
C ASN A 100 17.46 4.70 -8.80
N ASN A 101 16.61 4.83 -9.81
CA ASN A 101 15.21 5.24 -9.64
C ASN A 101 14.29 4.03 -9.57
N TYR A 102 13.32 4.09 -8.67
CA TYR A 102 12.35 3.04 -8.43
C TYR A 102 10.94 3.60 -8.31
N GLU A 103 9.99 2.84 -8.81
CA GLU A 103 8.57 2.97 -8.49
C GLU A 103 8.12 1.74 -7.70
N PHE A 104 7.22 1.94 -6.77
CA PHE A 104 6.76 0.85 -5.91
C PHE A 104 5.35 1.10 -5.40
N THR A 105 4.69 0.02 -4.99
CA THR A 105 3.52 0.09 -4.13
C THR A 105 3.94 -0.21 -2.70
N ALA A 106 3.26 0.41 -1.74
CA ALA A 106 3.49 0.17 -0.33
C ALA A 106 2.20 0.36 0.47
N VAL A 107 2.00 -0.44 1.49
CA VAL A 107 0.95 -0.20 2.48
C VAL A 107 1.53 0.72 3.55
N ILE A 108 0.98 1.91 3.66
CA ILE A 108 1.49 2.98 4.53
C ILE A 108 0.37 3.50 5.43
N ASN A 109 0.73 3.85 6.65
CA ASN A 109 -0.18 4.53 7.57
C ASN A 109 -0.63 5.86 6.98
N ARG A 110 -1.93 6.08 6.94
CA ARG A 110 -2.55 7.22 6.27
C ARG A 110 -2.15 8.56 6.88
N THR A 111 -2.07 8.65 8.21
CA THR A 111 -1.71 9.89 8.91
C THR A 111 -0.32 10.34 8.52
N GLU A 112 0.67 9.47 8.62
CA GLU A 112 2.04 9.79 8.28
C GLU A 112 2.23 10.05 6.78
N ALA A 113 1.47 9.37 5.93
CA ALA A 113 1.50 9.61 4.48
C ALA A 113 1.00 11.01 4.10
N GLN A 114 0.07 11.57 4.87
CA GLN A 114 -0.50 12.89 4.61
C GLN A 114 0.25 14.04 5.30
N GLU A 115 0.81 13.79 6.49
CA GLU A 115 1.29 14.84 7.39
C GLU A 115 2.81 14.84 7.60
N ASP A 116 3.51 13.84 7.11
CA ASP A 116 4.95 13.69 7.40
C ASP A 116 5.76 13.39 6.13
N THR A 117 7.08 13.54 6.24
CA THR A 117 8.02 13.10 5.22
C THR A 117 8.33 11.62 5.42
N LEU A 118 8.20 10.86 4.34
CA LEU A 118 8.49 9.42 4.32
C LEU A 118 9.89 9.16 3.78
N ASN A 119 10.58 8.19 4.35
CA ASN A 119 11.89 7.76 3.89
C ASN A 119 12.05 6.23 3.98
N LEU A 120 13.00 5.73 3.21
CA LEU A 120 13.36 4.31 3.26
C LEU A 120 14.20 4.03 4.50
N HIS A 121 13.82 2.98 5.22
CA HIS A 121 14.58 2.52 6.38
C HIS A 121 15.99 2.06 5.95
N GLU A 122 17.01 2.47 6.71
CA GLU A 122 18.42 2.10 6.52
C GLU A 122 19.04 2.48 5.15
N GLN A 123 18.43 3.40 4.40
CA GLN A 123 18.97 3.84 3.11
C GLN A 123 19.29 5.34 3.10
N ASP A 124 20.16 5.80 4.01
CA ASP A 124 20.62 7.18 4.14
C ASP A 124 19.51 8.24 4.05
N GLY A 125 18.29 7.86 4.51
CA GLY A 125 17.16 8.77 4.51
C GLY A 125 16.60 9.08 3.13
N ALA A 126 16.74 8.17 2.14
CA ALA A 126 16.17 8.35 0.81
C ALA A 126 14.67 8.69 0.89
N ILE A 127 14.32 9.88 0.44
CA ILE A 127 12.96 10.43 0.53
C ILE A 127 12.04 9.75 -0.47
N ILE A 128 10.83 9.42 -0.01
CA ILE A 128 9.77 8.86 -0.83
C ILE A 128 8.85 9.98 -1.31
N ASN A 129 8.61 10.04 -2.61
CA ASN A 129 7.59 10.88 -3.20
C ASN A 129 6.36 10.04 -3.51
N LEU A 130 5.22 10.38 -2.93
CA LEU A 130 3.96 9.71 -3.21
C LEU A 130 3.35 10.22 -4.51
N VAL A 131 2.82 9.30 -5.30
CA VAL A 131 2.14 9.56 -6.57
C VAL A 131 0.64 9.34 -6.37
N PRO A 132 -0.24 10.17 -6.99
CA PRO A 132 -1.68 9.95 -6.90
C PRO A 132 -2.10 8.57 -7.40
N LEU A 133 -3.04 7.93 -6.69
CA LEU A 133 -3.64 6.68 -7.13
C LEU A 133 -4.48 6.91 -8.39
N PRO A 134 -4.52 5.95 -9.33
CA PRO A 134 -5.31 6.06 -10.56
C PRO A 134 -6.81 5.78 -10.35
N TYR A 135 -7.24 5.57 -9.12
CA TYR A 135 -8.64 5.34 -8.72
C TYR A 135 -8.94 6.07 -7.41
N GLU A 136 -10.20 6.28 -7.15
CA GLU A 136 -10.67 6.88 -5.90
C GLU A 136 -10.97 5.80 -4.85
N ILE A 137 -10.68 6.11 -3.59
CA ILE A 137 -11.06 5.30 -2.43
C ILE A 137 -12.16 6.06 -1.70
N ASP A 138 -13.27 5.36 -1.41
CA ASP A 138 -14.36 5.92 -0.62
C ASP A 138 -13.82 6.39 0.74
N PRO A 139 -13.92 7.70 1.07
CA PRO A 139 -13.42 8.23 2.33
C PRO A 139 -14.01 7.55 3.57
N GLN A 140 -15.18 6.95 3.45
CA GLN A 140 -15.84 6.26 4.57
C GLN A 140 -15.04 5.06 5.09
N VAL A 141 -14.18 4.44 4.28
CA VAL A 141 -13.32 3.33 4.75
C VAL A 141 -12.30 3.76 5.80
N PHE A 142 -11.99 5.06 5.87
CA PHE A 142 -11.07 5.64 6.84
C PHE A 142 -11.77 6.17 8.08
N GLU A 143 -13.07 6.22 8.09
CA GLU A 143 -13.89 6.73 9.19
C GLU A 143 -14.58 5.58 9.92
N ARG A 144 -14.60 5.67 11.24
CA ARG A 144 -15.39 4.72 12.04
C ARG A 144 -16.86 5.00 11.81
N ILE A 145 -17.59 4.00 11.34
CA ILE A 145 -19.05 4.11 11.25
C ILE A 145 -19.59 4.23 12.68
N LYS A 146 -20.19 5.37 12.98
CA LYS A 146 -20.98 5.52 14.21
C LYS A 146 -22.31 4.84 13.99
N LEU A 147 -22.47 3.71 14.64
CA LEU A 147 -23.78 3.08 14.75
C LEU A 147 -24.67 3.84 15.71
#